data_5205e874323f709137ed9f478fe2de45
#
_entry.id   5205e874323f709137ed9f478fe2de45
#
_cell.length_a   1.000
_cell.length_b   1.000
_cell.length_c   1.000
_cell.angle_alpha   90.00
_cell.angle_beta   90.00
_cell.angle_gamma   90.00
#
_symmetry.space_group_name_H-M   'P 1'
#
loop_
_entity.id
_entity.type
_entity.pdbx_description
1 polymer ?
#
loop_
_entity_poly.entity_id
_entity_poly.type
_entity_poly.pdbx_seq_one_letter_code
_entity_poly.pdbx_strand_id
1 'polypeptide(L)'
;MAFVRNLLRIFSLLFHGLFALFLMALATVALISGTGSFWFEILPWSGETLAWWLLGLAGAGLLFVLLAWRGKLNGLFFVWSLVVLALIVRGYFFSDYVFAQETGQFRNALLIIAAALLAAIGARAGARKQQRTRLV
;
A
#
# COMPACT_ATOMS: atom_id res chain seq x y z
N MET A 1 0.17 -1.78 26.54
CA MET A 1 -0.63 -1.27 25.41
C MET A 1 0.09 -0.22 24.56
N ALA A 2 0.89 0.68 25.15
CA ALA A 2 1.68 1.65 24.37
C ALA A 2 2.72 0.97 23.44
N PHE A 3 3.35 -0.09 23.91
CA PHE A 3 4.33 -0.87 23.14
C PHE A 3 3.71 -1.48 21.86
N VAL A 4 2.58 -2.17 21.97
CA VAL A 4 1.89 -2.80 20.83
C VAL A 4 1.48 -1.74 19.82
N ARG A 5 0.97 -0.61 20.27
CA ARG A 5 0.59 0.50 19.38
C ARG A 5 1.77 1.10 18.64
N ASN A 6 2.90 1.26 19.28
CA ASN A 6 4.12 1.74 18.64
C ASN A 6 4.64 0.72 17.63
N LEU A 7 4.62 -0.55 17.98
CA LEU A 7 5.01 -1.64 17.07
C LEU A 7 4.14 -1.68 15.83
N LEU A 8 2.82 -1.60 15.97
CA LEU A 8 1.88 -1.55 14.85
C LEU A 8 2.09 -0.32 13.96
N ARG A 9 2.42 0.82 14.57
CA ARG A 9 2.73 2.04 13.81
C ARG A 9 4.00 1.88 12.98
N ILE A 10 5.07 1.36 13.57
CA ILE A 10 6.33 1.10 12.88
C ILE A 10 6.10 0.09 11.74
N PHE A 11 5.38 -0.98 12.01
CA PHE A 11 5.01 -1.97 10.99
C PHE A 11 4.23 -1.33 9.84
N SER A 12 3.26 -0.48 10.14
CA SER A 12 2.47 0.23 9.14
C SER A 12 3.34 1.13 8.25
N LEU A 13 4.24 1.89 8.84
CA LEU A 13 5.18 2.75 8.11
C LEU A 13 6.12 1.95 7.23
N LEU A 14 6.68 0.86 7.74
CA LEU A 14 7.57 -0.02 6.98
C LEU A 14 6.82 -0.71 5.84
N PHE A 15 5.64 -1.23 6.08
CA PHE A 15 4.83 -1.90 5.07
C PHE A 15 4.51 -0.96 3.90
N HIS A 16 3.99 0.23 4.20
CA HIS A 16 3.63 1.20 3.17
C HIS A 16 4.86 1.80 2.47
N GLY A 17 5.96 2.00 3.20
CA GLY A 17 7.23 2.44 2.63
C GLY A 17 7.81 1.44 1.63
N LEU A 18 7.87 0.16 2.01
CA LEU A 18 8.32 -0.92 1.13
C LEU A 18 7.39 -1.10 -0.06
N PHE A 19 6.09 -1.01 0.16
CA PHE A 19 5.09 -1.09 -0.90
C PHE A 19 5.23 0.05 -1.91
N ALA A 20 5.42 1.29 -1.43
CA ALA A 20 5.65 2.44 -2.29
C ALA A 20 6.95 2.33 -3.10
N LEU A 21 8.03 1.84 -2.49
CA LEU A 21 9.29 1.56 -3.18
C LEU A 21 9.13 0.47 -4.24
N PHE A 22 8.37 -0.57 -3.95
CA PHE A 22 8.06 -1.62 -4.91
C PHE A 22 7.28 -1.07 -6.11
N LEU A 23 6.25 -0.25 -5.87
CA LEU A 23 5.52 0.41 -6.95
C LEU A 23 6.42 1.35 -7.78
N MET A 24 7.35 2.05 -7.14
CA MET A 24 8.31 2.91 -7.83
C MET A 24 9.23 2.08 -8.74
N ALA A 25 9.72 0.94 -8.26
CA ALA A 25 10.53 0.04 -9.06
C ALA A 25 9.76 -0.49 -10.27
N LEU A 26 8.50 -0.91 -10.07
CA LEU A 26 7.64 -1.34 -11.18
C LEU A 26 7.38 -0.23 -12.18
N ALA A 27 7.11 1.00 -11.72
CA ALA A 27 6.91 2.14 -12.61
C ALA A 27 8.16 2.44 -13.44
N THR A 28 9.34 2.38 -12.82
CA THR A 28 10.62 2.60 -13.50
C THR A 28 10.86 1.54 -14.57
N VAL A 29 10.64 0.26 -14.25
CA VAL A 29 10.75 -0.84 -15.22
C VAL A 29 9.76 -0.65 -16.38
N ALA A 30 8.52 -0.31 -16.09
CA ALA A 30 7.50 -0.06 -17.10
C ALA A 30 7.88 1.06 -18.08
N LEU A 31 8.45 2.16 -17.55
CA LEU A 31 8.88 3.29 -18.37
C LEU A 31 10.11 2.97 -19.24
N ILE A 32 11.07 2.19 -18.71
CA ILE A 32 12.30 1.82 -19.43
C ILE A 32 12.03 0.76 -20.50
N SER A 33 11.14 -0.20 -20.22
CA SER A 33 10.86 -1.35 -21.12
C SER A 33 10.07 -1.00 -22.38
N GLY A 34 9.58 0.24 -22.50
CA GLY A 34 8.65 0.60 -23.57
C GLY A 34 7.27 0.00 -23.33
N THR A 35 6.32 0.85 -23.13
CA THR A 35 5.02 0.59 -22.51
C THR A 35 4.02 -0.27 -23.30
N GLY A 36 4.35 -0.71 -24.52
CA GLY A 36 3.40 -1.35 -25.40
C GLY A 36 2.87 -2.73 -24.96
N SER A 37 3.60 -3.43 -24.10
CA SER A 37 3.28 -4.80 -23.69
C SER A 37 3.20 -5.01 -22.17
N PHE A 38 3.32 -3.95 -21.39
CA PHE A 38 3.31 -4.07 -19.93
C PHE A 38 1.88 -4.19 -19.41
N TRP A 39 1.55 -5.36 -18.95
CA TRP A 39 0.25 -5.66 -18.37
C TRP A 39 0.42 -6.33 -17.01
N PHE A 40 -0.31 -5.85 -16.03
CA PHE A 40 -0.29 -6.38 -14.68
C PHE A 40 -1.71 -6.77 -14.27
N GLU A 41 -1.97 -8.07 -14.21
CA GLU A 41 -3.31 -8.63 -14.01
C GLU A 41 -4.05 -8.11 -12.77
N ILE A 42 -3.29 -7.70 -11.76
CA ILE A 42 -3.84 -7.22 -10.49
C ILE A 42 -4.41 -5.80 -10.61
N LEU A 43 -3.93 -5.01 -11.58
CA LEU A 43 -4.34 -3.61 -11.73
C LEU A 43 -5.27 -3.44 -12.94
N PRO A 44 -6.27 -2.53 -12.83
CA PRO A 44 -7.24 -2.31 -13.89
C PRO A 44 -6.70 -1.50 -15.09
N TRP A 45 -5.43 -1.16 -15.08
CA TRP A 45 -4.78 -0.35 -16.11
C TRP A 45 -3.72 -1.16 -16.84
N SER A 46 -3.48 -0.80 -18.10
CA SER A 46 -2.48 -1.43 -18.94
C SER A 46 -1.68 -0.41 -19.74
N GLY A 47 -0.52 -0.80 -20.24
CA GLY A 47 0.32 0.03 -21.09
C GLY A 47 0.84 1.30 -20.40
N GLU A 48 0.87 2.39 -21.14
CA GLU A 48 1.38 3.68 -20.66
C GLU A 48 0.58 4.24 -19.48
N THR A 49 -0.73 4.06 -19.48
CA THR A 49 -1.62 4.46 -18.38
C THR A 49 -1.24 3.76 -17.09
N LEU A 50 -0.91 2.47 -17.14
CA LEU A 50 -0.44 1.71 -15.97
C LEU A 50 0.83 2.33 -15.39
N ALA A 51 1.82 2.67 -16.23
CA ALA A 51 3.09 3.26 -15.77
C ALA A 51 2.87 4.59 -15.04
N TRP A 52 2.02 5.45 -15.57
CA TRP A 52 1.69 6.74 -14.93
C TRP A 52 0.93 6.57 -13.62
N TRP A 53 -0.01 5.63 -13.56
CA TRP A 53 -0.74 5.32 -12.31
C TRP A 53 0.19 4.73 -11.24
N LEU A 54 1.10 3.82 -11.62
CA LEU A 54 2.09 3.27 -10.71
C LEU A 54 3.01 4.37 -10.16
N LEU A 55 3.48 5.27 -11.00
CA LEU A 55 4.31 6.39 -10.59
C LEU A 55 3.57 7.32 -9.63
N GLY A 56 2.32 7.68 -9.95
CA GLY A 56 1.46 8.50 -9.10
C GLY A 56 1.19 7.87 -7.73
N LEU A 57 0.83 6.58 -7.72
CA LEU A 57 0.61 5.83 -6.48
C LEU A 57 1.88 5.71 -5.64
N ALA A 58 3.02 5.43 -6.27
CA ALA A 58 4.30 5.35 -5.58
C ALA A 58 4.71 6.69 -4.97
N GLY A 59 4.59 7.79 -5.72
CA GLY A 59 4.88 9.14 -5.24
C GLY A 59 3.97 9.55 -4.09
N ALA A 60 2.66 9.32 -4.22
CA ALA A 60 1.69 9.60 -3.16
C ALA A 60 1.97 8.74 -1.91
N GLY A 61 2.26 7.44 -2.09
CA GLY A 61 2.59 6.55 -0.99
C GLY A 61 3.82 7.00 -0.20
N LEU A 62 4.91 7.36 -0.89
CA LEU A 62 6.11 7.89 -0.25
C LEU A 62 5.85 9.20 0.50
N LEU A 63 5.09 10.11 -0.11
CA LEU A 63 4.71 11.36 0.52
C LEU A 63 3.92 11.14 1.81
N PHE A 64 2.91 10.27 1.80
CA PHE A 64 2.12 9.96 2.97
C PHE A 64 2.92 9.25 4.06
N VAL A 65 3.85 8.37 3.71
CA VAL A 65 4.76 7.72 4.66
C VAL A 65 5.67 8.75 5.34
N LEU A 66 6.25 9.67 4.58
CA LEU A 66 7.10 10.74 5.13
C LEU A 66 6.32 11.67 6.05
N LEU A 67 5.11 12.07 5.68
CA LEU A 67 4.24 12.91 6.50
C LEU A 67 3.81 12.19 7.78
N ALA A 68 3.49 10.91 7.69
CA ALA A 68 3.15 10.09 8.85
C ALA A 68 4.34 9.88 9.79
N TRP A 69 5.54 9.70 9.25
CA TRP A 69 6.76 9.61 10.04
C TRP A 69 6.98 10.89 10.88
N ARG A 70 6.82 12.05 10.24
CA ARG A 70 6.91 13.35 10.92
C ARG A 70 5.74 13.63 11.87
N GLY A 71 4.80 12.71 12.01
CA GLY A 71 3.63 12.89 12.87
C GLY A 71 2.57 13.83 12.31
N LYS A 72 2.69 14.23 11.05
CA LYS A 72 1.73 15.09 10.37
C LYS A 72 0.75 14.26 9.55
N LEU A 73 -0.50 14.70 9.50
CA LEU A 73 -1.54 14.12 8.64
C LEU A 73 -1.76 12.60 8.81
N ASN A 74 -1.65 12.09 10.03
CA ASN A 74 -1.87 10.67 10.32
C ASN A 74 -3.26 10.18 9.89
N GLY A 75 -4.27 11.04 9.88
CA GLY A 75 -5.59 10.72 9.36
C GLY A 75 -5.60 10.44 7.86
N LEU A 76 -4.87 11.24 7.07
CA LEU A 76 -4.69 11.00 5.64
C LEU A 76 -3.90 9.72 5.36
N PHE A 77 -2.90 9.42 6.17
CA PHE A 77 -2.18 8.16 6.08
C PHE A 77 -3.08 6.95 6.33
N PHE A 78 -4.00 7.05 7.28
CA PHE A 78 -5.01 6.02 7.51
C PHE A 78 -5.93 5.83 6.30
N VAL A 79 -6.43 6.91 5.71
CA VAL A 79 -7.23 6.86 4.46
C VAL A 79 -6.43 6.21 3.33
N TRP A 80 -5.16 6.60 3.16
CA TRP A 80 -4.27 5.98 2.20
C TRP A 80 -4.12 4.47 2.42
N SER A 81 -3.96 4.04 3.67
CA SER A 81 -3.84 2.61 3.98
C SER A 81 -5.10 1.81 3.62
N LEU A 82 -6.27 2.42 3.76
CA LEU A 82 -7.54 1.82 3.32
C LEU A 82 -7.62 1.73 1.79
N VAL A 83 -7.14 2.74 1.07
CA VAL A 83 -7.06 2.71 -0.41
C VAL A 83 -6.14 1.59 -0.87
N VAL A 84 -4.96 1.45 -0.27
CA VAL A 84 -4.02 0.36 -0.58
C VAL A 84 -4.65 -1.01 -0.31
N LEU A 85 -5.30 -1.17 0.83
CA LEU A 85 -6.00 -2.41 1.17
C LEU A 85 -7.10 -2.73 0.14
N ALA A 86 -7.91 -1.76 -0.23
CA ALA A 86 -8.97 -1.93 -1.22
C ALA A 86 -8.42 -2.32 -2.59
N LEU A 87 -7.31 -1.71 -3.01
CA LEU A 87 -6.64 -2.06 -4.28
C LEU A 87 -6.10 -3.49 -4.27
N ILE A 88 -5.48 -3.92 -3.17
CA ILE A 88 -4.96 -5.29 -3.03
C ILE A 88 -6.12 -6.30 -3.07
N VAL A 89 -7.18 -6.09 -2.31
CA VAL A 89 -8.35 -6.97 -2.29
C VAL A 89 -9.00 -7.03 -3.68
N ARG A 90 -9.20 -5.88 -4.32
CA ARG A 90 -9.74 -5.83 -5.67
C ARG A 90 -8.86 -6.57 -6.67
N GLY A 91 -7.55 -6.36 -6.59
CA GLY A 91 -6.58 -6.99 -7.50
C GLY A 91 -6.59 -8.51 -7.41
N TYR A 92 -6.71 -9.09 -6.23
CA TYR A 92 -6.69 -10.53 -6.04
C TYR A 92 -8.06 -11.21 -6.19
N PHE A 93 -9.15 -10.57 -5.82
CA PHE A 93 -10.47 -11.23 -5.76
C PHE A 93 -11.45 -10.77 -6.83
N PHE A 94 -11.28 -9.58 -7.39
CA PHE A 94 -12.21 -8.98 -8.35
C PHE A 94 -11.60 -8.72 -9.73
N SER A 95 -10.37 -9.20 -9.97
CA SER A 95 -9.73 -9.19 -11.29
C SER A 95 -9.80 -10.57 -11.93
N ASP A 96 -9.42 -10.66 -13.20
CA ASP A 96 -9.28 -11.93 -13.93
C ASP A 96 -8.08 -12.76 -13.49
N TYR A 97 -7.47 -12.41 -12.34
CA TYR A 97 -6.34 -13.11 -11.78
C TYR A 97 -6.73 -14.52 -11.32
N VAL A 98 -6.10 -15.53 -11.89
CA VAL A 98 -6.34 -16.93 -11.57
C VAL A 98 -5.19 -17.43 -10.67
N PHE A 99 -5.52 -17.94 -9.50
CA PHE A 99 -4.54 -18.54 -8.62
C PHE A 99 -4.09 -19.92 -9.15
N ALA A 100 -2.80 -20.10 -9.38
CA ALA A 100 -2.25 -21.41 -9.69
C ALA A 100 -2.28 -22.30 -8.44
N GLN A 101 -2.90 -23.47 -8.54
CA GLN A 101 -3.15 -24.37 -7.40
C GLN A 101 -1.87 -24.89 -6.75
N GLU A 102 -0.79 -25.01 -7.51
CA GLU A 102 0.45 -25.67 -7.05
C GLU A 102 1.47 -24.71 -6.41
N THR A 103 1.31 -23.39 -6.53
CA THR A 103 2.36 -22.42 -6.15
C THR A 103 2.12 -21.71 -4.82
N GLY A 104 1.06 -22.04 -4.08
CA GLY A 104 0.74 -21.36 -2.82
C GLY A 104 0.40 -19.86 -2.99
N GLN A 105 0.05 -19.43 -4.18
CA GLN A 105 -0.29 -18.03 -4.49
C GLN A 105 -1.47 -17.53 -3.67
N PHE A 106 -2.47 -18.36 -3.46
CA PHE A 106 -3.63 -18.02 -2.62
C PHE A 106 -3.21 -17.73 -1.18
N ARG A 107 -2.33 -18.55 -0.60
CA ARG A 107 -1.76 -18.30 0.73
C ARG A 107 -0.99 -17.01 0.78
N ASN A 108 -0.17 -16.71 -0.23
CA ASN A 108 0.59 -15.48 -0.31
C ASN A 108 -0.33 -14.26 -0.42
N ALA A 109 -1.39 -14.34 -1.21
CA ALA A 109 -2.41 -13.29 -1.30
C ALA A 109 -3.08 -13.03 0.05
N LEU A 110 -3.47 -14.07 0.77
CA LEU A 110 -4.04 -13.94 2.12
C LEU A 110 -3.07 -13.32 3.11
N LEU A 111 -1.78 -13.68 3.06
CA LEU A 111 -0.73 -13.09 3.91
C LEU A 111 -0.55 -11.60 3.61
N ILE A 112 -0.54 -11.21 2.34
CA ILE A 112 -0.43 -9.80 1.93
C ILE A 112 -1.65 -9.00 2.42
N ILE A 113 -2.84 -9.54 2.28
CA ILE A 113 -4.07 -8.90 2.76
C ILE A 113 -4.06 -8.78 4.28
N ALA A 114 -3.65 -9.82 5.01
CA ALA A 114 -3.52 -9.77 6.46
C ALA A 114 -2.49 -8.70 6.89
N ALA A 115 -1.34 -8.62 6.22
CA ALA A 115 -0.32 -7.59 6.46
C ALA A 115 -0.87 -6.19 6.19
N ALA A 116 -1.63 -6.00 5.11
CA ALA A 116 -2.26 -4.72 4.78
C ALA A 116 -3.33 -4.31 5.81
N LEU A 117 -4.11 -5.26 6.33
CA LEU A 117 -5.06 -5.03 7.43
C LEU A 117 -4.35 -4.58 8.71
N LEU A 118 -3.28 -5.27 9.11
CA LEU A 118 -2.46 -4.89 10.27
C LEU A 118 -1.85 -3.50 10.08
N ALA A 119 -1.38 -3.19 8.88
CA ALA A 119 -0.85 -1.88 8.55
C ALA A 119 -1.93 -0.79 8.65
N ALA A 120 -3.15 -1.04 8.20
CA ALA A 120 -4.27 -0.11 8.33
C ALA A 120 -4.65 0.14 9.79
N ILE A 121 -4.65 -0.90 10.63
CA ILE A 121 -4.88 -0.78 12.08
C ILE A 121 -3.79 0.07 12.73
N GLY A 122 -2.52 -0.15 12.36
CA GLY A 122 -1.39 0.65 12.84
C GLY A 122 -1.48 2.12 12.45
N ALA A 123 -1.92 2.42 11.24
CA ALA A 123 -2.17 3.79 10.77
C ALA A 123 -3.25 4.50 11.60
N ARG A 124 -4.34 3.80 11.92
CA ARG A 124 -5.42 4.32 12.78
C ARG A 124 -4.95 4.63 14.19
N ALA A 125 -4.10 3.76 14.75
CA ALA A 125 -3.53 3.97 16.09
C ALA A 125 -2.70 5.27 16.16
N GLY A 126 -1.96 5.59 15.11
CA GLY A 126 -1.22 6.85 14.98
C GLY A 126 -2.13 8.08 14.88
N ALA A 127 -3.21 7.99 14.11
CA ALA A 127 -4.18 9.09 13.93
C ALA A 127 -4.87 9.49 15.25
N ARG A 128 -5.26 8.52 16.08
CA ARG A 128 -5.89 8.77 17.38
C ARG A 128 -4.97 9.52 18.37
N LYS A 129 -3.67 9.26 18.33
CA LYS A 129 -2.70 9.96 19.19
C LYS A 129 -2.62 11.44 18.84
N GLN A 130 -2.60 11.78 17.55
CA GLN A 130 -2.53 13.16 17.09
C GLN A 130 -3.77 13.97 17.49
N GLN A 131 -4.95 13.35 17.42
CA GLN A 131 -6.20 14.00 17.80
C GLN A 131 -6.25 14.33 19.30
N ARG A 132 -5.75 13.45 20.17
CA ARG A 132 -5.66 13.69 21.61
C ARG A 132 -4.73 14.85 21.94
N THR A 133 -3.60 14.98 21.27
CA THR A 133 -2.62 16.06 21.52
C THR A 133 -3.15 17.44 21.11
N ARG A 134 -4.08 17.51 20.17
CA ARG A 134 -4.70 18.77 19.73
C ARG A 134 -5.81 19.29 20.67
N LEU A 135 -6.34 18.41 21.53
CA LEU A 135 -7.44 18.74 22.45
C LEU A 135 -6.93 19.13 23.86
N VAL A 136 -5.64 19.08 24.09
CA VAL A 136 -4.96 19.48 25.29
C VAL A 136 -4.10 20.72 25.04
#